data_322dc4d46466c26b913f7836eae09d3a
#
_entry.id   322dc4d46466c26b913f7836eae09d3a
#
_cell.length_a   1.000
_cell.length_b   1.000
_cell.length_c   1.000
_cell.angle_alpha   90.00
_cell.angle_beta   90.00
_cell.angle_gamma   90.00
#
_symmetry.space_group_name_H-M   'P 1'
#
loop_
_entity.id
_entity.type
_entity.pdbx_description
1 polymer ?
#
loop_
_entity_poly.entity_id
_entity_poly.type
_entity_poly.pdbx_seq_one_letter_code
_entity_poly.pdbx_strand_id
1 'polypeptide(L)'
;MDLENNTLPGRSKMMTAIRCFANKIRSFYMLNIRYSGVYWGGVRTLVRVPLSTSIWSPHKDVTVGDRVQFGPHCRIQCDIKFGNSILMAADVAFVGKDDHITNIAGKTIWNSGRGDSQKTFVGNDVWIGHGAIIIAGVKIGDGAIVAAGSVVTKDVEPCTIVGGNPAKFIKNRFETLEEKEKHLQYLKMLYP
;
A
#
# COMPACT_ATOMS: atom_id res chain seq x y z
N MET A 1 -5.52 -16.51 8.80
CA MET A 1 -5.17 -17.12 7.50
C MET A 1 -3.66 -17.24 7.48
N ASP A 2 -3.17 -18.45 7.70
CA ASP A 2 -1.74 -18.68 7.83
C ASP A 2 -1.04 -18.43 6.50
N LEU A 3 -0.03 -17.56 6.51
CA LEU A 3 0.84 -17.34 5.35
C LEU A 3 1.56 -18.63 4.91
N GLU A 4 1.46 -19.69 5.71
CA GLU A 4 2.03 -21.02 5.46
C GLU A 4 1.22 -21.84 4.46
N ASN A 5 -0.08 -21.58 4.29
CA ASN A 5 -0.96 -22.38 3.42
C ASN A 5 -1.07 -21.88 1.97
N ASN A 6 -0.35 -20.84 1.58
CA ASN A 6 -0.33 -20.41 0.19
C ASN A 6 0.77 -21.15 -0.60
N THR A 7 0.71 -22.48 -0.59
CA THR A 7 1.56 -23.33 -1.40
C THR A 7 1.05 -23.34 -2.84
N LEU A 8 1.82 -22.74 -3.74
CA LEU A 8 1.56 -22.90 -5.17
C LEU A 8 1.59 -24.39 -5.54
N PRO A 9 0.63 -24.87 -6.34
CA PRO A 9 0.61 -26.27 -6.80
C PRO A 9 1.96 -26.68 -7.40
N GLY A 10 2.48 -27.87 -7.03
CA GLY A 10 3.71 -28.43 -7.59
C GLY A 10 5.02 -28.13 -6.85
N ARG A 11 5.00 -27.41 -5.72
CA ARG A 11 6.22 -27.17 -4.91
C ARG A 11 6.39 -28.18 -3.79
N SER A 12 7.63 -28.67 -3.59
CA SER A 12 7.94 -29.53 -2.45
C SER A 12 7.82 -28.77 -1.12
N LYS A 13 7.42 -29.47 -0.05
CA LYS A 13 7.32 -28.91 1.32
C LYS A 13 8.64 -28.27 1.76
N MET A 14 9.78 -28.89 1.42
CA MET A 14 11.12 -28.39 1.75
C MET A 14 11.42 -27.04 1.09
N MET A 15 11.12 -26.87 -0.20
CA MET A 15 11.31 -25.59 -0.90
C MET A 15 10.42 -24.49 -0.34
N THR A 16 9.21 -24.83 0.10
CA THR A 16 8.31 -23.91 0.77
C THR A 16 8.88 -23.44 2.11
N ALA A 17 9.40 -24.36 2.92
CA ALA A 17 10.01 -24.03 4.22
C ALA A 17 11.27 -23.13 4.06
N ILE A 18 12.16 -23.45 3.11
CA ILE A 18 13.34 -22.63 2.81
C ILE A 18 12.93 -21.21 2.41
N ARG A 19 11.92 -21.09 1.56
CA ARG A 19 11.42 -19.76 1.13
C ARG A 19 10.80 -18.99 2.29
N CYS A 20 10.03 -19.63 3.16
CA CYS A 20 9.48 -19.00 4.35
C CYS A 20 10.58 -18.49 5.28
N PHE A 21 11.62 -19.29 5.51
CA PHE A 21 12.77 -18.90 6.32
C PHE A 21 13.54 -17.72 5.72
N ALA A 22 13.86 -17.77 4.42
CA ALA A 22 14.51 -16.66 3.70
C ALA A 22 13.67 -15.38 3.74
N ASN A 23 12.33 -15.49 3.62
CA ASN A 23 11.43 -14.36 3.75
C ASN A 23 11.46 -13.75 5.17
N LYS A 24 11.52 -14.58 6.22
CA LYS A 24 11.62 -14.11 7.61
C LYS A 24 12.91 -13.30 7.83
N ILE A 25 14.07 -13.82 7.39
CA ILE A 25 15.37 -13.12 7.49
C ILE A 25 15.32 -11.80 6.74
N ARG A 26 14.84 -11.81 5.49
CA ARG A 26 14.73 -10.59 4.68
C ARG A 26 13.82 -9.56 5.32
N SER A 27 12.65 -9.96 5.80
CA SER A 27 11.73 -9.06 6.46
C SER A 27 12.32 -8.50 7.74
N PHE A 28 13.02 -9.32 8.53
CA PHE A 28 13.74 -8.84 9.73
C PHE A 28 14.75 -7.75 9.39
N TYR A 29 15.59 -7.96 8.37
CA TYR A 29 16.56 -6.95 7.92
C TYR A 29 15.88 -5.65 7.48
N MET A 30 14.84 -5.75 6.63
CA MET A 30 14.13 -4.58 6.10
C MET A 30 13.43 -3.79 7.22
N LEU A 31 12.79 -4.49 8.16
CA LEU A 31 11.98 -3.86 9.20
C LEU A 31 12.82 -3.29 10.35
N ASN A 32 13.93 -3.91 10.70
CA ASN A 32 14.68 -3.55 11.92
C ASN A 32 16.00 -2.84 11.63
N ILE A 33 16.53 -2.95 10.42
CA ILE A 33 17.81 -2.34 10.05
C ILE A 33 17.58 -1.24 9.01
N ARG A 34 17.08 -1.61 7.82
CA ARG A 34 16.98 -0.66 6.71
C ARG A 34 15.92 0.43 6.93
N TYR A 35 14.79 0.07 7.53
CA TYR A 35 13.66 0.97 7.78
C TYR A 35 13.28 1.04 9.26
N SER A 36 14.28 1.06 10.15
CA SER A 36 14.06 1.08 11.61
C SER A 36 13.27 2.30 12.10
N GLY A 37 13.30 3.40 11.35
CA GLY A 37 12.53 4.62 11.65
C GLY A 37 11.05 4.59 11.26
N VAL A 38 10.61 3.54 10.53
CA VAL A 38 9.21 3.38 10.12
C VAL A 38 8.43 2.66 11.21
N TYR A 39 7.25 3.16 11.53
CA TYR A 39 6.36 2.47 12.47
C TYR A 39 5.69 1.27 11.79
N TRP A 40 6.05 0.08 12.25
CA TRP A 40 5.48 -1.17 11.75
C TRP A 40 4.41 -1.67 12.71
N GLY A 41 3.17 -1.38 12.59
CA GLY A 41 2.10 -1.82 13.49
C GLY A 41 2.27 -3.21 14.15
N GLY A 42 1.47 -3.59 15.06
CA GLY A 42 1.49 -4.70 16.02
C GLY A 42 2.43 -5.91 15.81
N VAL A 43 2.18 -6.75 14.77
CA VAL A 43 2.94 -7.99 14.55
C VAL A 43 3.84 -7.86 13.33
N ARG A 44 5.06 -7.40 13.53
CA ARG A 44 6.07 -7.19 12.47
C ARG A 44 6.39 -8.42 11.62
N THR A 45 6.10 -9.61 12.10
CA THR A 45 6.38 -10.87 11.40
C THR A 45 5.49 -11.10 10.20
N LEU A 46 4.34 -10.45 10.12
CA LEU A 46 3.38 -10.58 9.02
C LEU A 46 3.52 -9.50 7.95
N VAL A 47 4.44 -8.55 8.12
CA VAL A 47 4.76 -7.56 7.08
C VAL A 47 5.85 -8.13 6.16
N ARG A 48 5.59 -8.10 4.86
CA ARG A 48 6.53 -8.53 3.82
C ARG A 48 7.07 -7.33 3.05
N VAL A 49 8.39 -7.11 3.09
CA VAL A 49 9.06 -6.05 2.34
C VAL A 49 10.18 -6.65 1.51
N PRO A 50 10.07 -6.70 0.16
CA PRO A 50 11.17 -7.09 -0.72
C PRO A 50 12.35 -6.12 -0.64
N LEU A 51 13.57 -6.61 -0.88
CA LEU A 51 14.79 -5.78 -0.90
C LEU A 51 14.74 -4.66 -1.95
N SER A 52 14.02 -4.90 -3.04
CA SER A 52 13.81 -3.93 -4.13
C SER A 52 12.78 -2.84 -3.83
N THR A 53 12.04 -2.95 -2.71
CA THR A 53 11.11 -1.91 -2.27
C THR A 53 11.88 -0.74 -1.69
N SER A 54 11.51 0.50 -2.06
CA SER A 54 12.05 1.71 -1.47
C SER A 54 10.99 2.48 -0.71
N ILE A 55 11.34 2.94 0.50
CA ILE A 55 10.46 3.75 1.35
C ILE A 55 11.23 5.01 1.71
N TRP A 56 10.66 6.15 1.34
CA TRP A 56 11.10 7.48 1.70
C TRP A 56 9.88 8.34 2.01
N SER A 57 10.00 9.22 2.96
CA SER A 57 8.90 10.09 3.38
C SER A 57 9.48 11.43 3.80
N PRO A 58 8.90 12.56 3.34
CA PRO A 58 9.44 13.88 3.63
C PRO A 58 9.53 14.16 5.13
N HIS A 59 8.55 13.73 5.92
CA HIS A 59 8.51 13.95 7.37
C HIS A 59 8.80 12.67 8.19
N LYS A 60 9.25 11.59 7.54
CA LYS A 60 9.46 10.26 8.17
C LYS A 60 8.19 9.70 8.80
N ASP A 61 7.04 10.08 8.27
CA ASP A 61 5.72 9.71 8.77
C ASP A 61 5.12 8.58 7.93
N VAL A 62 5.67 7.39 8.11
CA VAL A 62 5.18 6.16 7.49
C VAL A 62 4.74 5.19 8.57
N THR A 63 3.46 4.80 8.53
CA THR A 63 2.88 3.81 9.44
C THR A 63 2.41 2.61 8.65
N VAL A 64 2.74 1.41 9.09
CA VAL A 64 2.32 0.16 8.44
C VAL A 64 1.65 -0.74 9.47
N GLY A 65 0.42 -1.15 9.17
CA GLY A 65 -0.34 -2.08 9.97
C GLY A 65 0.15 -3.53 9.85
N ASP A 66 -0.68 -4.46 10.30
CA ASP A 66 -0.39 -5.89 10.25
C ASP A 66 -0.82 -6.53 8.92
N ARG A 67 -0.20 -7.65 8.53
CA ARG A 67 -0.52 -8.40 7.29
C ARG A 67 -0.39 -7.57 6.02
N VAL A 68 0.63 -6.70 5.93
CA VAL A 68 0.90 -5.89 4.75
C VAL A 68 1.97 -6.55 3.89
N GLN A 69 1.65 -6.79 2.63
CA GLN A 69 2.57 -7.33 1.65
C GLN A 69 2.89 -6.27 0.59
N PHE A 70 4.14 -5.84 0.56
CA PHE A 70 4.69 -5.09 -0.56
C PHE A 70 5.16 -6.04 -1.65
N GLY A 71 4.80 -5.77 -2.90
CA GLY A 71 5.37 -6.44 -4.06
C GLY A 71 6.81 -6.00 -4.34
N PRO A 72 7.53 -6.68 -5.23
CA PRO A 72 8.83 -6.20 -5.70
C PRO A 72 8.75 -4.81 -6.32
N HIS A 73 9.83 -4.01 -6.16
CA HIS A 73 10.00 -2.69 -6.74
C HIS A 73 8.94 -1.64 -6.37
N CYS A 74 8.17 -1.89 -5.30
CA CYS A 74 7.28 -0.85 -4.79
C CYS A 74 8.07 0.38 -4.33
N ARG A 75 7.51 1.56 -4.56
CA ARG A 75 8.09 2.86 -4.17
C ARG A 75 7.10 3.64 -3.33
N ILE A 76 7.49 3.99 -2.12
CA ILE A 76 6.72 4.83 -1.22
C ILE A 76 7.48 6.14 -1.09
N GLN A 77 6.91 7.23 -1.62
CA GLN A 77 7.58 8.55 -1.68
C GLN A 77 6.69 9.66 -1.12
N CYS A 78 5.92 9.35 -0.07
CA CYS A 78 5.08 10.31 0.63
C CYS A 78 4.87 9.89 2.08
N ASP A 79 4.35 10.79 2.89
CA ASP A 79 3.83 10.44 4.21
C ASP A 79 2.58 9.59 4.05
N ILE A 80 2.51 8.45 4.75
CA ILE A 80 1.46 7.48 4.50
C ILE A 80 1.15 6.63 5.73
N LYS A 81 -0.14 6.32 5.91
CA LYS A 81 -0.61 5.31 6.84
C LYS A 81 -1.25 4.16 6.06
N PHE A 82 -0.65 2.99 6.16
CA PHE A 82 -1.26 1.74 5.74
C PHE A 82 -2.02 1.10 6.89
N GLY A 83 -3.26 0.70 6.65
CA GLY A 83 -4.01 -0.17 7.53
C GLY A 83 -3.51 -1.61 7.53
N ASN A 84 -4.41 -2.55 7.70
CA ASN A 84 -4.10 -3.97 7.85
C ASN A 84 -4.56 -4.79 6.64
N SER A 85 -4.01 -6.00 6.47
CA SER A 85 -4.41 -6.95 5.40
C SER A 85 -4.31 -6.36 4.00
N ILE A 86 -3.22 -5.68 3.69
CA ILE A 86 -3.01 -5.03 2.39
C ILE A 86 -2.15 -5.91 1.49
N LEU A 87 -2.60 -6.10 0.26
CA LEU A 87 -1.84 -6.76 -0.79
C LEU A 87 -1.46 -5.75 -1.87
N MET A 88 -0.16 -5.52 -2.05
CA MET A 88 0.37 -4.74 -3.17
C MET A 88 1.11 -5.66 -4.14
N ALA A 89 0.76 -5.56 -5.39
CA ALA A 89 1.49 -6.22 -6.47
C ALA A 89 2.85 -5.54 -6.72
N ALA A 90 3.62 -6.04 -7.69
CA ALA A 90 4.90 -5.41 -8.06
C ALA A 90 4.70 -4.02 -8.68
N ASP A 91 5.74 -3.19 -8.58
CA ASP A 91 5.86 -1.88 -9.24
C ASP A 91 4.80 -0.85 -8.83
N VAL A 92 4.15 -1.02 -7.68
CA VAL A 92 3.23 -0.03 -7.12
C VAL A 92 4.01 1.18 -6.60
N ALA A 93 3.57 2.38 -6.98
CA ALA A 93 4.19 3.63 -6.55
C ALA A 93 3.20 4.55 -5.82
N PHE A 94 3.61 5.06 -4.67
CA PHE A 94 2.98 6.20 -4.00
C PHE A 94 3.90 7.40 -4.19
N VAL A 95 3.43 8.43 -4.89
CA VAL A 95 4.25 9.57 -5.31
C VAL A 95 3.69 10.87 -4.74
N GLY A 96 4.57 11.84 -4.48
CA GLY A 96 4.17 13.16 -4.03
C GLY A 96 3.21 13.85 -5.00
N LYS A 97 2.35 14.72 -4.47
CA LYS A 97 1.40 15.51 -5.27
C LYS A 97 1.96 16.89 -5.60
N ASP A 98 2.45 17.56 -4.58
CA ASP A 98 2.89 18.95 -4.65
C ASP A 98 4.36 19.07 -4.21
N ASP A 99 5.23 18.22 -4.75
CA ASP A 99 6.66 18.18 -4.41
C ASP A 99 7.37 19.49 -4.72
N HIS A 100 6.83 20.26 -5.66
CA HIS A 100 7.34 21.58 -6.05
C HIS A 100 6.19 22.59 -6.23
N ILE A 101 6.43 23.83 -5.81
CA ILE A 101 5.51 24.93 -6.10
C ILE A 101 5.66 25.31 -7.58
N THR A 102 4.55 25.29 -8.32
CA THR A 102 4.56 25.47 -9.78
C THR A 102 3.89 26.74 -10.27
N ASN A 103 3.26 27.50 -9.38
CA ASN A 103 2.37 28.62 -9.70
C ASN A 103 2.91 30.00 -9.32
N ILE A 104 4.23 30.16 -9.18
CA ILE A 104 4.85 31.47 -8.91
C ILE A 104 5.33 32.08 -10.23
N ALA A 105 4.59 33.05 -10.74
CA ALA A 105 5.01 33.78 -11.95
C ALA A 105 6.38 34.46 -11.74
N GLY A 106 7.23 34.41 -12.76
CA GLY A 106 8.59 34.99 -12.70
C GLY A 106 9.63 34.13 -11.99
N LYS A 107 9.28 32.93 -11.53
CA LYS A 107 10.23 31.94 -11.00
C LYS A 107 10.18 30.63 -11.78
N THR A 108 11.33 29.97 -11.87
CA THR A 108 11.36 28.58 -12.34
C THR A 108 10.86 27.66 -11.25
N ILE A 109 10.35 26.46 -11.61
CA ILE A 109 9.93 25.43 -10.63
C ILE A 109 11.09 25.10 -9.68
N TRP A 110 12.33 25.06 -10.19
CA TRP A 110 13.54 24.80 -9.40
C TRP A 110 13.72 25.81 -8.24
N ASN A 111 13.40 27.06 -8.47
CA ASN A 111 13.59 28.16 -7.50
C ASN A 111 12.33 28.48 -6.69
N SER A 112 11.23 27.79 -6.92
CA SER A 112 9.95 28.07 -6.26
C SER A 112 9.78 27.38 -4.91
N GLY A 113 10.67 26.43 -4.57
CA GLY A 113 10.61 25.68 -3.33
C GLY A 113 9.71 24.44 -3.43
N ARG A 114 9.49 23.80 -2.29
CA ARG A 114 8.63 22.62 -2.16
C ARG A 114 7.25 23.02 -1.67
N GLY A 115 6.23 22.30 -2.17
CA GLY A 115 4.87 22.40 -1.69
C GLY A 115 4.63 21.56 -0.43
N ASP A 116 3.43 21.67 0.11
CA ASP A 116 3.02 20.90 1.28
C ASP A 116 2.72 19.44 0.89
N SER A 117 3.33 18.51 1.60
CA SER A 117 3.06 17.09 1.44
C SER A 117 1.80 16.69 2.22
N GLN A 118 0.79 16.19 1.52
CA GLN A 118 -0.41 15.65 2.15
C GLN A 118 -0.23 14.16 2.45
N LYS A 119 -0.63 13.74 3.68
CA LYS A 119 -0.55 12.34 4.09
C LYS A 119 -1.58 11.49 3.35
N THR A 120 -1.14 10.37 2.85
CA THR A 120 -1.97 9.35 2.19
C THR A 120 -2.50 8.34 3.21
N PHE A 121 -3.71 7.84 3.02
CA PHE A 121 -4.30 6.83 3.88
C PHE A 121 -4.77 5.64 3.05
N VAL A 122 -4.32 4.45 3.44
CA VAL A 122 -4.80 3.19 2.86
C VAL A 122 -5.50 2.40 3.97
N GLY A 123 -6.76 2.08 3.77
CA GLY A 123 -7.58 1.35 4.72
C GLY A 123 -7.18 -0.11 4.89
N ASN A 124 -8.07 -0.89 5.47
CA ASN A 124 -7.88 -2.32 5.71
C ASN A 124 -8.38 -3.14 4.52
N ASP A 125 -7.81 -4.34 4.31
CA ASP A 125 -8.23 -5.28 3.27
C ASP A 125 -8.22 -4.68 1.85
N VAL A 126 -7.16 -3.93 1.53
CA VAL A 126 -6.99 -3.26 0.24
C VAL A 126 -6.11 -4.09 -0.68
N TRP A 127 -6.51 -4.20 -1.95
CA TRP A 127 -5.66 -4.78 -2.99
C TRP A 127 -5.27 -3.73 -4.02
N ILE A 128 -3.95 -3.56 -4.24
CA ILE A 128 -3.40 -2.64 -5.23
C ILE A 128 -2.72 -3.44 -6.32
N GLY A 129 -3.25 -3.33 -7.53
CA GLY A 129 -2.79 -4.05 -8.72
C GLY A 129 -1.40 -3.59 -9.20
N HIS A 130 -0.76 -4.43 -10.02
CA HIS A 130 0.57 -4.20 -10.57
C HIS A 130 0.69 -2.85 -11.29
N GLY A 131 1.78 -2.13 -11.04
CA GLY A 131 2.10 -0.88 -11.72
C GLY A 131 1.14 0.28 -11.44
N ALA A 132 0.29 0.17 -10.41
CA ALA A 132 -0.58 1.28 -10.04
C ALA A 132 0.22 2.42 -9.41
N ILE A 133 -0.15 3.66 -9.73
CA ILE A 133 0.43 4.89 -9.19
C ILE A 133 -0.63 5.59 -8.35
N ILE A 134 -0.31 5.87 -7.11
CA ILE A 134 -1.19 6.57 -6.17
C ILE A 134 -0.58 7.95 -5.87
N ILE A 135 -1.33 9.00 -6.17
CA ILE A 135 -0.91 10.38 -5.86
C ILE A 135 -1.11 10.62 -4.37
N ALA A 136 -0.14 11.27 -3.73
CA ALA A 136 -0.20 11.58 -2.30
C ALA A 136 -1.44 12.41 -1.93
N GLY A 137 -1.90 12.25 -0.68
CA GLY A 137 -3.06 12.94 -0.14
C GLY A 137 -4.38 12.23 -0.37
N VAL A 138 -4.43 11.14 -1.19
CA VAL A 138 -5.67 10.39 -1.38
C VAL A 138 -5.94 9.43 -0.20
N LYS A 139 -7.22 9.12 -0.01
CA LYS A 139 -7.69 8.08 0.90
C LYS A 139 -8.21 6.90 0.09
N ILE A 140 -7.68 5.71 0.34
CA ILE A 140 -8.19 4.45 -0.21
C ILE A 140 -8.97 3.77 0.89
N GLY A 141 -10.29 3.61 0.70
CA GLY A 141 -11.20 3.07 1.69
C GLY A 141 -11.00 1.57 1.95
N ASP A 142 -11.54 1.11 3.07
CA ASP A 142 -11.52 -0.30 3.47
C ASP A 142 -12.13 -1.20 2.40
N GLY A 143 -11.50 -2.33 2.13
CA GLY A 143 -11.99 -3.29 1.16
C GLY A 143 -11.87 -2.86 -0.31
N ALA A 144 -11.24 -1.73 -0.61
CA ALA A 144 -11.10 -1.21 -1.97
C ALA A 144 -10.08 -2.01 -2.80
N ILE A 145 -10.28 -1.97 -4.11
CA ILE A 145 -9.38 -2.59 -5.08
C ILE A 145 -8.97 -1.55 -6.12
N VAL A 146 -7.68 -1.39 -6.33
CA VAL A 146 -7.10 -0.58 -7.41
C VAL A 146 -6.61 -1.53 -8.50
N ALA A 147 -7.15 -1.40 -9.70
CA ALA A 147 -6.77 -2.24 -10.83
C ALA A 147 -5.32 -1.96 -11.28
N ALA A 148 -4.69 -2.94 -11.94
CA ALA A 148 -3.33 -2.80 -12.46
C ALA A 148 -3.20 -1.61 -13.43
N GLY A 149 -2.04 -0.93 -13.41
CA GLY A 149 -1.73 0.20 -14.29
C GLY A 149 -2.55 1.46 -14.05
N SER A 150 -3.27 1.56 -12.95
CA SER A 150 -4.15 2.70 -12.65
C SER A 150 -3.38 3.87 -12.06
N VAL A 151 -3.84 5.11 -12.34
CA VAL A 151 -3.33 6.33 -11.71
C VAL A 151 -4.42 6.93 -10.82
N VAL A 152 -4.29 6.71 -9.50
CA VAL A 152 -5.28 7.17 -8.51
C VAL A 152 -4.97 8.60 -8.10
N THR A 153 -5.86 9.52 -8.46
CA THR A 153 -5.73 10.96 -8.23
C THR A 153 -6.80 11.53 -7.28
N LYS A 154 -7.76 10.70 -6.87
CA LYS A 154 -8.88 11.06 -5.97
C LYS A 154 -9.11 9.93 -4.98
N ASP A 155 -9.82 10.24 -3.91
CA ASP A 155 -10.23 9.27 -2.91
C ASP A 155 -11.00 8.10 -3.54
N VAL A 156 -10.79 6.91 -2.99
CA VAL A 156 -11.42 5.66 -3.40
C VAL A 156 -12.37 5.20 -2.30
N GLU A 157 -13.64 5.07 -2.66
CA GLU A 157 -14.69 4.66 -1.73
C GLU A 157 -14.49 3.22 -1.21
N PRO A 158 -14.92 2.93 0.02
CA PRO A 158 -14.83 1.57 0.58
C PRO A 158 -15.55 0.53 -0.30
N CYS A 159 -14.94 -0.64 -0.41
CA CYS A 159 -15.47 -1.78 -1.17
C CYS A 159 -15.79 -1.45 -2.64
N THR A 160 -15.00 -0.57 -3.26
CA THR A 160 -15.10 -0.27 -4.68
C THR A 160 -13.88 -0.75 -5.45
N ILE A 161 -14.06 -0.99 -6.72
CA ILE A 161 -13.00 -1.29 -7.68
C ILE A 161 -12.84 -0.09 -8.60
N VAL A 162 -11.63 0.48 -8.62
CA VAL A 162 -11.29 1.61 -9.48
C VAL A 162 -10.18 1.22 -10.45
N GLY A 163 -10.12 1.89 -11.61
CA GLY A 163 -9.08 1.63 -12.60
C GLY A 163 -8.99 2.68 -13.70
N GLY A 164 -7.89 2.65 -14.44
CA GLY A 164 -7.60 3.56 -15.54
C GLY A 164 -6.67 4.72 -15.17
N ASN A 165 -6.41 5.61 -16.13
CA ASN A 165 -5.61 6.83 -15.98
C ASN A 165 -6.35 8.06 -16.53
N PRO A 166 -6.86 8.96 -15.66
CA PRO A 166 -6.98 8.82 -14.22
C PRO A 166 -7.95 7.70 -13.80
N ALA A 167 -7.73 7.10 -12.63
CA ALA A 167 -8.58 6.03 -12.13
C ALA A 167 -10.01 6.52 -11.89
N LYS A 168 -10.98 5.71 -12.36
CA LYS A 168 -12.41 5.94 -12.20
C LYS A 168 -13.06 4.71 -11.60
N PHE A 169 -14.22 4.88 -11.02
CA PHE A 169 -15.06 3.78 -10.56
C PHE A 169 -15.35 2.80 -11.70
N ILE A 170 -15.13 1.51 -11.46
CA ILE A 170 -15.48 0.42 -12.37
C ILE A 170 -16.75 -0.27 -11.90
N LYS A 171 -16.73 -0.77 -10.63
CA LYS A 171 -17.87 -1.46 -10.01
C LYS A 171 -17.69 -1.55 -8.50
N ASN A 172 -18.75 -1.92 -7.82
CA ASN A 172 -18.67 -2.35 -6.43
C ASN A 172 -17.95 -3.71 -6.34
N ARG A 173 -17.24 -3.96 -5.24
CA ARG A 173 -16.60 -5.26 -4.96
C ARG A 173 -17.65 -6.34 -4.68
N PHE A 174 -18.71 -5.98 -4.02
CA PHE A 174 -19.83 -6.87 -3.67
C PHE A 174 -21.06 -6.52 -4.51
N GLU A 175 -21.92 -7.53 -4.72
CA GLU A 175 -23.13 -7.36 -5.54
C GLU A 175 -24.23 -6.60 -4.80
N THR A 176 -24.32 -6.82 -3.47
CA THR A 176 -25.36 -6.20 -2.65
C THR A 176 -24.78 -5.23 -1.62
N LEU A 177 -25.62 -4.28 -1.19
CA LEU A 177 -25.26 -3.35 -0.14
C LEU A 177 -25.09 -4.08 1.21
N GLU A 178 -25.89 -5.10 1.46
CA GLU A 178 -25.83 -5.92 2.67
C GLU A 178 -24.47 -6.63 2.80
N GLU A 179 -23.97 -7.22 1.74
CA GLU A 179 -22.64 -7.84 1.71
C GLU A 179 -21.53 -6.83 1.99
N LYS A 180 -21.63 -5.63 1.40
CA LYS A 180 -20.69 -4.52 1.66
C LYS A 180 -20.70 -4.14 3.13
N GLU A 181 -21.87 -3.91 3.71
CA GLU A 181 -22.02 -3.52 5.11
C GLU A 181 -21.52 -4.60 6.06
N LYS A 182 -21.88 -5.86 5.83
CA LYS A 182 -21.39 -7.02 6.57
C LYS A 182 -19.87 -7.11 6.55
N HIS A 183 -19.27 -6.89 5.39
CA HIS A 183 -17.80 -6.91 5.23
C HIS A 183 -17.13 -5.76 6.00
N LEU A 184 -17.66 -4.54 5.92
CA LEU A 184 -17.14 -3.39 6.65
C LEU A 184 -17.28 -3.55 8.17
N GLN A 185 -18.38 -4.14 8.64
CA GLN A 185 -18.54 -4.49 10.05
C GLN A 185 -17.51 -5.53 10.50
N TYR A 186 -17.30 -6.57 9.69
CA TYR A 186 -16.26 -7.57 9.95
C TYR A 186 -14.86 -6.93 10.07
N LEU A 187 -14.50 -6.01 9.17
CA LEU A 187 -13.21 -5.31 9.24
C LEU A 187 -13.08 -4.46 10.50
N LYS A 188 -14.15 -3.77 10.94
CA LYS A 188 -14.15 -3.00 12.18
C LYS A 188 -14.00 -3.88 13.44
N MET A 189 -14.53 -5.10 13.42
CA MET A 189 -14.36 -6.06 14.52
C MET A 189 -12.92 -6.64 14.52
N LEU A 190 -12.35 -6.86 13.35
CA LEU A 190 -11.02 -7.45 13.21
C LEU A 190 -9.90 -6.44 13.49
N TYR A 191 -10.12 -5.17 13.18
CA TYR A 191 -9.17 -4.06 13.30
C TYR A 191 -9.81 -2.86 14.00
N PRO A 192 -10.02 -2.97 15.34
CA PRO A 192 -10.67 -1.94 16.16
C PRO A 192 -9.89 -0.62 16.22
#